data_e3f20975d2424b9487720f7f2a7c7781
#
_entry.id   e3f20975d2424b9487720f7f2a7c7781
#
_cell.length_a   1.000
_cell.length_b   1.000
_cell.length_c   1.000
_cell.angle_alpha   90.00
_cell.angle_beta   90.00
_cell.angle_gamma   90.00
#
_symmetry.space_group_name_H-M   'P 1'
#
loop_
_entity.id
_entity.type
_entity.pdbx_description
1 polymer ?
#
loop_
_entity_poly.entity_id
_entity_poly.type
_entity_poly.pdbx_seq_one_letter_code
_entity_poly.pdbx_strand_id
1 'polypeptide(L)'
;MNYTCTRNNSISISASKAILAGISPDGGLFLPEEFPKVSLDDISKMRSMTYPERAAYIICLFLTDFTNDELKAYTAAAYSKSRFGEIPAPVIDIGGESILELFHGPTSAFKDFALQLLPYLLTASAKKQGINDKIAILVATSGDTGKAALEGFADVDGTGICVFYPYGGTSEIQRLQMTTQQGKNVLVTAVKGNFDDAQSGVKAIFTDKAYTDELKEMGIRLSSANSINWGRLVPQVAYYFSAYCDMANAGAVKFGDEINIAVPTGNFGNILAAYIAKLCGLPVKRFICASNKNNVLTDFIQSGTYDKNRPFYLTTSPSMDILISSNLERLLYLLSGRNDAEVRGYMAALAKDGKYTVSPGLHRAIAAEFACGFADDAGAAETIRRTFEERRYLADPHTAVAIAVYEAYKRSTGDLTPAVIASTASPFKFSRSVLKALGEDTSGSEFDLIDRLADISGLTIPSRLAGLRDMAERFTGCIEPADMKSFISKGLIK
;
A
#
# COMPACT_ATOMS: atom_id res chain seq x y z
N MET A 1 23.46 -7.74 -0.36
CA MET A 1 22.54 -7.63 -1.51
C MET A 1 22.55 -6.21 -2.03
N ASN A 2 22.75 -6.02 -3.31
CA ASN A 2 22.70 -4.71 -3.95
C ASN A 2 21.34 -4.49 -4.63
N TYR A 3 21.07 -3.23 -4.93
CA TYR A 3 19.86 -2.75 -5.54
C TYR A 3 20.17 -2.00 -6.83
N THR A 4 19.43 -2.32 -7.87
CA THR A 4 19.50 -1.63 -9.16
C THR A 4 18.25 -0.78 -9.38
N CYS A 5 18.21 -0.07 -10.50
CA CYS A 5 17.12 0.81 -10.88
C CYS A 5 16.41 0.30 -12.14
N THR A 6 15.10 0.36 -12.17
CA THR A 6 14.26 -0.07 -13.31
C THR A 6 14.58 0.63 -14.63
N ARG A 7 15.21 1.81 -14.57
CA ARG A 7 15.54 2.62 -15.78
C ARG A 7 17.04 2.78 -15.99
N ASN A 8 17.87 2.19 -15.12
CA ASN A 8 19.33 2.32 -15.23
C ASN A 8 20.04 1.18 -14.51
N ASN A 9 20.44 0.16 -15.25
CA ASN A 9 21.13 -1.02 -14.72
C ASN A 9 22.58 -0.73 -14.26
N SER A 10 23.14 0.45 -14.57
CA SER A 10 24.48 0.82 -14.06
C SER A 10 24.48 1.22 -12.58
N ILE A 11 23.30 1.45 -11.99
CA ILE A 11 23.16 1.76 -10.57
C ILE A 11 23.21 0.46 -9.78
N SER A 12 24.13 0.41 -8.81
CA SER A 12 24.25 -0.67 -7.83
C SER A 12 24.53 -0.06 -6.46
N ILE A 13 23.55 -0.11 -5.56
CA ILE A 13 23.59 0.53 -4.24
C ILE A 13 23.10 -0.40 -3.14
N SER A 14 23.44 -0.11 -1.87
CA SER A 14 22.96 -0.87 -0.72
C SER A 14 21.46 -0.63 -0.46
N ALA A 15 20.82 -1.52 0.31
CA ALA A 15 19.43 -1.39 0.70
C ALA A 15 19.16 -0.08 1.44
N SER A 16 20.02 0.31 2.39
CA SER A 16 19.88 1.56 3.14
C SER A 16 19.93 2.79 2.23
N LYS A 17 20.81 2.79 1.20
CA LYS A 17 20.85 3.88 0.20
C LYS A 17 19.56 3.92 -0.63
N ALA A 18 19.04 2.77 -1.06
CA ALA A 18 17.81 2.68 -1.84
C ALA A 18 16.57 3.16 -1.05
N ILE A 19 16.47 2.77 0.23
CA ILE A 19 15.40 3.22 1.14
C ILE A 19 15.47 4.72 1.37
N LEU A 20 16.66 5.25 1.64
CA LEU A 20 16.85 6.66 1.91
C LEU A 20 16.58 7.53 0.68
N ALA A 21 17.01 7.10 -0.49
CA ALA A 21 16.75 7.80 -1.75
C ALA A 21 15.27 7.71 -2.17
N GLY A 22 14.61 6.58 -1.91
CA GLY A 22 13.21 6.32 -2.26
C GLY A 22 12.95 6.15 -3.75
N ILE A 23 13.54 6.99 -4.58
CA ILE A 23 13.46 6.97 -6.06
C ILE A 23 14.85 7.31 -6.62
N SER A 24 15.17 6.76 -7.79
CA SER A 24 16.43 7.07 -8.49
C SER A 24 16.40 8.47 -9.10
N PRO A 25 17.57 9.14 -9.28
CA PRO A 25 17.64 10.46 -9.91
C PRO A 25 17.06 10.54 -11.33
N ASP A 26 17.04 9.42 -12.05
CA ASP A 26 16.40 9.28 -13.36
C ASP A 26 14.90 8.97 -13.33
N GLY A 27 14.31 8.97 -12.11
CA GLY A 27 12.90 8.67 -11.86
C GLY A 27 12.56 7.18 -11.87
N GLY A 28 13.54 6.29 -12.03
CA GLY A 28 13.33 4.84 -11.95
C GLY A 28 13.20 4.34 -10.50
N LEU A 29 12.73 3.13 -10.35
CA LEU A 29 12.42 2.52 -9.06
C LEU A 29 13.48 1.50 -8.65
N PHE A 30 13.86 1.51 -7.37
CA PHE A 30 14.83 0.54 -6.84
C PHE A 30 14.20 -0.82 -6.58
N LEU A 31 14.96 -1.88 -6.89
CA LEU A 31 14.65 -3.27 -6.54
C LEU A 31 15.96 -4.07 -6.41
N PRO A 32 15.96 -5.21 -5.69
CA PRO A 32 17.18 -6.02 -5.55
C PRO A 32 17.69 -6.54 -6.90
N GLU A 33 18.99 -6.60 -7.06
CA GLU A 33 19.63 -7.21 -8.24
C GLU A 33 19.26 -8.69 -8.36
N GLU A 34 19.11 -9.37 -7.23
CA GLU A 34 18.69 -10.77 -7.15
C GLU A 34 17.65 -10.94 -6.04
N PHE A 35 16.76 -11.92 -6.20
CA PHE A 35 15.80 -12.26 -5.16
C PHE A 35 16.31 -13.42 -4.31
N PRO A 36 16.21 -13.30 -2.96
CA PRO A 36 16.57 -14.40 -2.07
C PRO A 36 15.69 -15.61 -2.31
N LYS A 37 16.21 -16.79 -2.01
CA LYS A 37 15.44 -18.04 -2.08
C LYS A 37 15.03 -18.48 -0.69
N VAL A 38 13.75 -18.76 -0.55
CA VAL A 38 13.11 -19.31 0.65
C VAL A 38 12.61 -20.70 0.30
N SER A 39 13.19 -21.70 0.93
CA SER A 39 12.81 -23.10 0.69
C SER A 39 11.50 -23.45 1.42
N LEU A 40 10.88 -24.57 1.05
CA LEU A 40 9.74 -25.10 1.82
C LEU A 40 10.13 -25.43 3.27
N ASP A 41 11.38 -25.86 3.52
CA ASP A 41 11.87 -26.09 4.88
C ASP A 41 11.92 -24.78 5.70
N ASP A 42 12.29 -23.66 5.07
CA ASP A 42 12.28 -22.35 5.71
C ASP A 42 10.85 -21.89 6.01
N ILE A 43 9.93 -22.08 5.04
CA ILE A 43 8.50 -21.81 5.25
C ILE A 43 7.94 -22.70 6.36
N SER A 44 8.36 -23.97 6.44
CA SER A 44 7.95 -24.87 7.51
C SER A 44 8.37 -24.37 8.89
N LYS A 45 9.60 -23.84 9.04
CA LYS A 45 10.07 -23.21 10.28
C LYS A 45 9.26 -21.98 10.64
N MET A 46 8.88 -21.17 9.64
CA MET A 46 8.07 -19.96 9.86
C MET A 46 6.66 -20.24 10.39
N ARG A 47 6.11 -21.44 10.19
CA ARG A 47 4.76 -21.81 10.64
C ARG A 47 4.55 -21.67 12.14
N SER A 48 5.59 -21.87 12.95
CA SER A 48 5.55 -21.71 14.42
C SER A 48 5.94 -20.31 14.92
N MET A 49 6.36 -19.40 14.03
CA MET A 49 6.78 -18.06 14.39
C MET A 49 5.57 -17.12 14.51
N THR A 50 5.70 -16.08 15.35
CA THR A 50 4.78 -14.94 15.37
C THR A 50 4.93 -14.09 14.13
N TYR A 51 3.93 -13.24 13.82
CA TYR A 51 4.00 -12.34 12.66
C TYR A 51 5.25 -11.44 12.67
N PRO A 52 5.64 -10.76 13.78
CA PRO A 52 6.88 -9.97 13.80
C PRO A 52 8.15 -10.77 13.49
N GLU A 53 8.22 -12.02 13.95
CA GLU A 53 9.35 -12.93 13.67
C GLU A 53 9.38 -13.35 12.20
N ARG A 54 8.23 -13.72 11.61
CA ARG A 54 8.11 -14.01 10.17
C ARG A 54 8.52 -12.80 9.33
N ALA A 55 8.08 -11.60 9.72
CA ALA A 55 8.43 -10.35 9.03
C ALA A 55 9.93 -10.08 9.13
N ALA A 56 10.54 -10.22 10.31
CA ALA A 56 11.99 -10.08 10.47
C ALA A 56 12.74 -11.07 9.59
N TYR A 57 12.34 -12.35 9.59
CA TYR A 57 12.97 -13.40 8.79
C TYR A 57 13.00 -13.04 7.30
N ILE A 58 11.85 -12.67 6.74
CA ILE A 58 11.75 -12.32 5.31
C ILE A 58 12.51 -11.03 4.99
N ILE A 59 12.36 -9.98 5.81
CA ILE A 59 12.97 -8.67 5.55
C ILE A 59 14.50 -8.74 5.65
N CYS A 60 15.06 -9.54 6.57
CA CYS A 60 16.51 -9.78 6.69
C CYS A 60 17.13 -10.28 5.39
N LEU A 61 16.42 -11.09 4.62
CA LEU A 61 16.93 -11.63 3.35
C LEU A 61 17.15 -10.53 2.30
N PHE A 62 16.39 -9.44 2.38
CA PHE A 62 16.48 -8.30 1.45
C PHE A 62 17.40 -7.20 1.97
N LEU A 63 17.35 -6.86 3.25
CA LEU A 63 18.05 -5.73 3.83
C LEU A 63 19.38 -6.15 4.47
N THR A 64 20.31 -6.66 3.67
CA THR A 64 21.53 -7.32 4.15
C THR A 64 22.58 -6.38 4.75
N ASP A 65 22.41 -5.08 4.67
CA ASP A 65 23.22 -4.06 5.36
C ASP A 65 22.61 -3.64 6.73
N PHE A 66 21.51 -4.28 7.14
CA PHE A 66 20.98 -4.25 8.49
C PHE A 66 21.32 -5.54 9.23
N THR A 67 21.50 -5.47 10.53
CA THR A 67 21.70 -6.68 11.34
C THR A 67 20.36 -7.38 11.62
N ASN A 68 20.41 -8.68 11.89
CA ASN A 68 19.24 -9.44 12.26
C ASN A 68 18.56 -8.88 13.54
N ASP A 69 19.37 -8.43 14.51
CA ASP A 69 18.86 -7.89 15.78
C ASP A 69 18.17 -6.54 15.57
N GLU A 70 18.72 -5.65 14.70
CA GLU A 70 18.04 -4.42 14.30
C GLU A 70 16.65 -4.73 13.72
N LEU A 71 16.58 -5.63 12.74
CA LEU A 71 15.33 -5.92 12.05
C LEU A 71 14.31 -6.64 12.94
N LYS A 72 14.76 -7.54 13.82
CA LYS A 72 13.88 -8.13 14.86
C LYS A 72 13.32 -7.08 15.81
N ALA A 73 14.15 -6.15 16.27
CA ALA A 73 13.71 -5.07 17.14
C ALA A 73 12.70 -4.15 16.43
N TYR A 74 12.97 -3.79 15.16
CA TYR A 74 12.08 -2.91 14.39
C TYR A 74 10.74 -3.58 14.08
N THR A 75 10.73 -4.85 13.70
CA THR A 75 9.47 -5.56 13.42
C THR A 75 8.67 -5.80 14.68
N ALA A 76 9.31 -6.14 15.81
CA ALA A 76 8.65 -6.28 17.09
C ALA A 76 8.00 -4.95 17.56
N ALA A 77 8.66 -3.82 17.36
CA ALA A 77 8.13 -2.50 17.70
C ALA A 77 7.01 -2.07 16.74
N ALA A 78 7.22 -2.25 15.43
CA ALA A 78 6.25 -1.86 14.39
C ALA A 78 4.95 -2.66 14.47
N TYR A 79 5.04 -3.97 14.70
CA TYR A 79 3.91 -4.91 14.71
C TYR A 79 3.54 -5.36 16.14
N SER A 80 3.77 -4.50 17.11
CA SER A 80 3.45 -4.79 18.52
C SER A 80 1.94 -4.95 18.74
N LYS A 81 1.60 -5.73 19.79
CA LYS A 81 0.21 -5.94 20.21
C LYS A 81 -0.56 -4.63 20.47
N SER A 82 0.11 -3.60 20.98
CA SER A 82 -0.51 -2.28 21.21
C SER A 82 -0.87 -1.54 19.91
N ARG A 83 -0.25 -1.91 18.79
CA ARG A 83 -0.52 -1.32 17.46
C ARG A 83 -1.48 -2.17 16.61
N PHE A 84 -1.30 -3.49 16.59
CA PHE A 84 -1.99 -4.40 15.66
C PHE A 84 -2.89 -5.44 16.36
N GLY A 85 -2.96 -5.46 17.68
CA GLY A 85 -3.66 -6.54 18.40
C GLY A 85 -2.82 -7.81 18.48
N GLU A 86 -3.48 -8.94 18.79
CA GLU A 86 -2.81 -10.23 18.98
C GLU A 86 -2.24 -10.81 17.70
N ILE A 87 -2.99 -10.72 16.61
CA ILE A 87 -2.62 -11.26 15.29
C ILE A 87 -2.68 -10.13 14.28
N PRO A 88 -1.52 -9.60 13.83
CA PRO A 88 -1.48 -8.45 12.92
C PRO A 88 -2.16 -8.68 11.57
N ALA A 89 -2.04 -9.87 10.99
CA ALA A 89 -2.54 -10.22 9.66
C ALA A 89 -3.26 -11.58 9.70
N PRO A 90 -4.43 -11.68 10.36
CA PRO A 90 -5.15 -12.95 10.44
C PRO A 90 -5.69 -13.38 9.07
N VAL A 91 -5.78 -14.71 8.89
CA VAL A 91 -6.42 -15.34 7.75
C VAL A 91 -7.75 -15.93 8.19
N ILE A 92 -8.84 -15.48 7.58
CA ILE A 92 -10.21 -15.88 7.90
C ILE A 92 -10.75 -16.75 6.76
N ASP A 93 -11.22 -17.95 7.06
CA ASP A 93 -11.94 -18.78 6.09
C ASP A 93 -13.40 -18.30 5.98
N ILE A 94 -13.84 -18.06 4.77
CA ILE A 94 -15.21 -17.62 4.46
C ILE A 94 -16.01 -18.67 3.68
N GLY A 95 -15.61 -19.93 3.79
CA GLY A 95 -16.29 -21.07 3.13
C GLY A 95 -15.74 -21.37 1.74
N GLY A 96 -14.43 -21.61 1.66
CA GLY A 96 -13.71 -22.05 0.45
C GLY A 96 -12.71 -21.05 -0.11
N GLU A 97 -12.76 -19.80 0.32
CA GLU A 97 -11.73 -18.79 0.12
C GLU A 97 -11.22 -18.29 1.48
N SER A 98 -9.92 -17.97 1.53
CA SER A 98 -9.29 -17.35 2.69
C SER A 98 -9.17 -15.86 2.49
N ILE A 99 -9.54 -15.07 3.50
CA ILE A 99 -9.37 -13.61 3.51
C ILE A 99 -8.17 -13.26 4.39
N LEU A 100 -7.18 -12.58 3.83
CA LEU A 100 -6.06 -12.01 4.57
C LEU A 100 -6.42 -10.60 5.03
N GLU A 101 -6.76 -10.45 6.31
CA GLU A 101 -7.12 -9.16 6.87
C GLU A 101 -5.89 -8.31 7.19
N LEU A 102 -5.68 -7.25 6.45
CA LEU A 102 -4.52 -6.36 6.56
C LEU A 102 -4.87 -5.01 7.22
N PHE A 103 -5.98 -4.92 7.95
CA PHE A 103 -6.51 -3.66 8.48
C PHE A 103 -6.54 -3.58 10.00
N HIS A 104 -5.86 -4.47 10.72
CA HIS A 104 -5.80 -4.46 12.19
C HIS A 104 -4.79 -3.46 12.76
N GLY A 105 -4.06 -2.76 11.89
CA GLY A 105 -3.13 -1.71 12.29
C GLY A 105 -3.81 -0.42 12.76
N PRO A 106 -3.01 0.54 13.25
CA PRO A 106 -3.51 1.74 13.92
C PRO A 106 -4.39 2.66 13.06
N THR A 107 -4.34 2.55 11.72
CA THR A 107 -5.16 3.38 10.84
C THR A 107 -6.23 2.59 10.10
N SER A 108 -6.39 1.32 10.45
CA SER A 108 -7.38 0.41 9.87
C SER A 108 -7.25 0.26 8.34
N ALA A 109 -6.00 0.18 7.85
CA ALA A 109 -5.68 -0.05 6.44
C ALA A 109 -4.34 -0.80 6.30
N PHE A 110 -4.18 -1.60 5.23
CA PHE A 110 -2.97 -2.39 4.95
C PHE A 110 -1.67 -1.56 4.90
N LYS A 111 -1.80 -0.27 4.64
CA LYS A 111 -0.68 0.67 4.56
C LYS A 111 0.11 0.75 5.85
N ASP A 112 -0.51 0.40 6.98
CA ASP A 112 0.13 0.32 8.29
C ASP A 112 1.30 -0.65 8.31
N PHE A 113 1.21 -1.81 7.63
CA PHE A 113 2.30 -2.79 7.59
C PHE A 113 3.61 -2.20 7.09
N ALA A 114 3.54 -1.32 6.13
CA ALA A 114 4.72 -0.66 5.60
C ALA A 114 5.06 0.64 6.37
N LEU A 115 4.06 1.43 6.73
CA LEU A 115 4.28 2.77 7.30
C LEU A 115 4.58 2.77 8.80
N GLN A 116 4.26 1.69 9.53
CA GLN A 116 4.73 1.53 10.90
C GLN A 116 6.18 1.06 10.98
N LEU A 117 6.71 0.39 9.93
CA LEU A 117 8.09 -0.07 9.88
C LEU A 117 9.04 0.94 9.20
N LEU A 118 8.56 1.67 8.19
CA LEU A 118 9.37 2.59 7.38
C LEU A 118 10.17 3.61 8.22
N PRO A 119 9.63 4.23 9.29
CA PRO A 119 10.40 5.17 10.10
C PRO A 119 11.67 4.56 10.69
N TYR A 120 11.61 3.34 11.20
CA TYR A 120 12.78 2.61 11.72
C TYR A 120 13.81 2.35 10.62
N LEU A 121 13.34 1.87 9.47
CA LEU A 121 14.23 1.61 8.32
C LEU A 121 14.87 2.89 7.80
N LEU A 122 14.11 3.98 7.73
CA LEU A 122 14.58 5.26 7.16
C LEU A 122 15.60 5.93 8.08
N THR A 123 15.34 6.02 9.38
CA THR A 123 16.26 6.61 10.36
C THR A 123 17.54 5.78 10.50
N ALA A 124 17.42 4.46 10.52
CA ALA A 124 18.59 3.57 10.53
C ALA A 124 19.38 3.69 9.22
N SER A 125 18.69 3.82 8.06
CA SER A 125 19.36 4.07 6.77
C SER A 125 20.16 5.36 6.77
N ALA A 126 19.60 6.46 7.29
CA ALA A 126 20.31 7.74 7.42
C ALA A 126 21.56 7.59 8.28
N LYS A 127 21.44 6.96 9.44
CA LYS A 127 22.57 6.68 10.35
C LYS A 127 23.66 5.85 9.67
N LYS A 128 23.29 4.77 8.95
CA LYS A 128 24.23 3.91 8.22
C LYS A 128 24.96 4.67 7.09
N GLN A 129 24.33 5.68 6.52
CA GLN A 129 24.92 6.53 5.48
C GLN A 129 25.63 7.78 6.04
N GLY A 130 25.76 7.92 7.37
CA GLY A 130 26.41 9.07 8.01
C GLY A 130 25.65 10.39 7.82
N ILE A 131 24.35 10.33 7.58
CA ILE A 131 23.49 11.51 7.39
C ILE A 131 22.87 11.87 8.72
N ASN A 132 23.17 13.10 9.17
CA ASN A 132 22.64 13.68 10.41
C ASN A 132 21.51 14.69 10.15
N ASP A 133 21.18 14.94 8.88
CA ASP A 133 20.11 15.86 8.51
C ASP A 133 18.76 15.36 9.06
N LYS A 134 17.90 16.30 9.47
CA LYS A 134 16.50 16.00 9.76
C LYS A 134 15.79 15.58 8.47
N ILE A 135 15.10 14.47 8.48
CA ILE A 135 14.38 13.96 7.30
C ILE A 135 12.95 14.50 7.33
N ALA A 136 12.62 15.38 6.39
CA ALA A 136 11.28 15.93 6.22
C ALA A 136 10.49 15.13 5.19
N ILE A 137 9.46 14.41 5.66
CA ILE A 137 8.58 13.58 4.84
C ILE A 137 7.44 14.42 4.31
N LEU A 138 7.31 14.53 2.98
CA LEU A 138 6.19 15.20 2.35
C LEU A 138 5.25 14.18 1.71
N VAL A 139 3.96 14.31 1.98
CA VAL A 139 2.92 13.41 1.48
C VAL A 139 1.76 14.20 0.92
N ALA A 140 1.41 13.99 -0.35
CA ALA A 140 0.08 14.31 -0.86
C ALA A 140 -0.78 13.06 -0.79
N THR A 141 -2.03 13.18 -0.31
CA THR A 141 -2.89 12.01 -0.06
C THR A 141 -4.35 12.31 -0.32
N SER A 142 -5.09 11.29 -0.73
CA SER A 142 -6.56 11.25 -0.74
C SER A 142 -7.16 10.65 0.56
N GLY A 143 -6.31 10.32 1.56
CA GLY A 143 -6.77 9.79 2.87
C GLY A 143 -5.79 8.81 3.52
N ASP A 144 -5.93 7.51 3.26
CA ASP A 144 -5.26 6.43 4.00
C ASP A 144 -3.73 6.52 4.07
N THR A 145 -3.06 6.87 2.96
CA THR A 145 -1.59 6.94 2.96
C THR A 145 -1.08 8.05 3.86
N GLY A 146 -1.74 9.21 3.84
CA GLY A 146 -1.37 10.33 4.70
C GLY A 146 -1.53 9.99 6.18
N LYS A 147 -2.69 9.43 6.56
CA LYS A 147 -2.93 9.02 7.95
C LYS A 147 -1.93 7.95 8.41
N ALA A 148 -1.70 6.92 7.62
CA ALA A 148 -0.76 5.87 8.01
C ALA A 148 0.69 6.38 8.13
N ALA A 149 1.09 7.34 7.27
CA ALA A 149 2.38 8.00 7.38
C ALA A 149 2.47 8.89 8.62
N LEU A 150 1.46 9.70 8.91
CA LEU A 150 1.38 10.52 10.14
C LEU A 150 1.54 9.64 11.38
N GLU A 151 0.81 8.55 11.46
CA GLU A 151 0.85 7.63 12.60
C GLU A 151 2.22 6.97 12.78
N GLY A 152 2.86 6.58 11.65
CA GLY A 152 4.17 5.94 11.70
C GLY A 152 5.30 6.88 12.08
N PHE A 153 5.28 8.13 11.58
CA PHE A 153 6.34 9.12 11.80
C PHE A 153 6.10 10.02 13.01
N ALA A 154 4.94 9.95 13.68
CA ALA A 154 4.66 10.77 14.86
C ALA A 154 5.72 10.53 15.95
N ASP A 155 6.33 11.64 16.42
CA ASP A 155 7.36 11.67 17.46
C ASP A 155 8.61 10.80 17.20
N VAL A 156 8.90 10.48 15.92
CA VAL A 156 10.14 9.80 15.53
C VAL A 156 11.27 10.82 15.43
N ASP A 157 12.28 10.63 16.26
CA ASP A 157 13.46 11.52 16.33
C ASP A 157 14.17 11.64 14.98
N GLY A 158 14.65 12.84 14.67
CA GLY A 158 15.34 13.14 13.41
C GLY A 158 14.41 13.20 12.20
N THR A 159 13.09 13.13 12.41
CA THR A 159 12.12 13.24 11.31
C THR A 159 11.11 14.37 11.54
N GLY A 160 10.50 14.80 10.44
CA GLY A 160 9.30 15.62 10.45
C GLY A 160 8.41 15.19 9.30
N ILE A 161 7.10 15.31 9.47
CA ILE A 161 6.15 14.94 8.43
C ILE A 161 5.14 16.04 8.16
N CYS A 162 4.91 16.33 6.88
CA CYS A 162 3.89 17.25 6.42
C CYS A 162 2.96 16.53 5.42
N VAL A 163 1.67 16.52 5.73
CA VAL A 163 0.64 15.92 4.90
C VAL A 163 -0.28 16.96 4.32
N PHE A 164 -0.43 16.91 3.00
CA PHE A 164 -1.34 17.74 2.21
C PHE A 164 -2.48 16.88 1.68
N TYR A 165 -3.72 17.32 1.90
CA TYR A 165 -4.90 16.63 1.37
C TYR A 165 -5.84 17.63 0.69
N PRO A 166 -6.62 17.21 -0.35
CA PRO A 166 -7.52 18.13 -1.04
C PRO A 166 -8.67 18.55 -0.14
N TYR A 167 -8.97 19.84 -0.11
CA TYR A 167 -10.10 20.38 0.64
C TYR A 167 -11.42 19.80 0.11
N GLY A 168 -12.19 19.11 0.97
CA GLY A 168 -13.42 18.43 0.60
C GLY A 168 -13.24 17.15 -0.22
N GLY A 169 -12.01 16.70 -0.47
CA GLY A 169 -11.71 15.51 -1.30
C GLY A 169 -11.41 14.21 -0.53
N THR A 170 -11.69 14.16 0.78
CA THR A 170 -11.52 12.98 1.63
C THR A 170 -12.81 12.66 2.37
N SER A 171 -13.03 11.40 2.78
CA SER A 171 -14.14 11.08 3.68
C SER A 171 -13.96 11.78 5.03
N GLU A 172 -15.05 12.01 5.75
CA GLU A 172 -15.01 12.67 7.06
C GLU A 172 -14.12 11.90 8.06
N ILE A 173 -14.23 10.58 8.10
CA ILE A 173 -13.38 9.74 8.96
C ILE A 173 -11.89 9.87 8.58
N GLN A 174 -11.57 9.85 7.29
CA GLN A 174 -10.17 10.04 6.86
C GLN A 174 -9.65 11.43 7.18
N ARG A 175 -10.49 12.46 7.04
CA ARG A 175 -10.17 13.83 7.42
C ARG A 175 -9.88 13.92 8.91
N LEU A 176 -10.79 13.44 9.75
CA LEU A 176 -10.62 13.42 11.21
C LEU A 176 -9.39 12.64 11.63
N GLN A 177 -9.13 11.48 11.03
CA GLN A 177 -7.91 10.72 11.30
C GLN A 177 -6.63 11.55 11.09
N MET A 178 -6.60 12.44 10.10
CA MET A 178 -5.43 13.32 9.83
C MET A 178 -5.44 14.56 10.70
N THR A 179 -6.58 15.25 10.82
CA THR A 179 -6.66 16.54 11.51
C THR A 179 -6.54 16.46 13.03
N THR A 180 -6.83 15.28 13.60
CA THR A 180 -6.66 15.00 15.05
C THR A 180 -5.30 14.40 15.39
N GLN A 181 -4.42 14.14 14.40
CA GLN A 181 -3.14 13.46 14.62
C GLN A 181 -2.30 14.15 15.69
N GLN A 182 -1.81 13.35 16.64
CA GLN A 182 -0.90 13.79 17.70
C GLN A 182 0.56 13.66 17.25
N GLY A 183 1.46 14.38 17.94
CA GLY A 183 2.90 14.37 17.69
C GLY A 183 3.46 15.78 17.54
N LYS A 184 4.73 15.97 17.94
CA LYS A 184 5.41 17.26 17.92
C LYS A 184 6.00 17.60 16.54
N ASN A 185 6.26 16.57 15.75
CA ASN A 185 6.94 16.63 14.45
C ASN A 185 5.99 16.45 13.27
N VAL A 186 4.67 16.57 13.48
CA VAL A 186 3.64 16.38 12.46
C VAL A 186 2.98 17.70 12.06
N LEU A 187 2.74 17.85 10.77
CA LEU A 187 1.96 18.93 10.17
C LEU A 187 0.93 18.38 9.21
N VAL A 188 -0.26 18.97 9.22
CA VAL A 188 -1.34 18.59 8.31
C VAL A 188 -2.04 19.88 7.83
N THR A 189 -2.35 19.96 6.57
CA THR A 189 -3.19 21.03 6.04
C THR A 189 -3.98 20.60 4.82
N ALA A 190 -5.17 21.12 4.68
CA ALA A 190 -5.92 21.03 3.44
C ALA A 190 -5.30 21.95 2.38
N VAL A 191 -5.40 21.56 1.12
CA VAL A 191 -5.01 22.38 -0.04
C VAL A 191 -6.25 22.61 -0.90
N LYS A 192 -6.48 23.87 -1.30
CA LYS A 192 -7.57 24.18 -2.23
C LYS A 192 -7.31 23.54 -3.59
N GLY A 193 -8.32 22.92 -4.15
CA GLY A 193 -8.24 22.13 -5.38
C GLY A 193 -8.47 20.64 -5.15
N ASN A 194 -8.02 19.84 -6.09
CA ASN A 194 -8.17 18.36 -6.06
C ASN A 194 -6.88 17.65 -5.62
N PHE A 195 -6.89 16.32 -5.66
CA PHE A 195 -5.71 15.51 -5.30
C PHE A 195 -4.51 15.77 -6.22
N ASP A 196 -4.74 16.00 -7.51
CA ASP A 196 -3.66 16.26 -8.48
C ASP A 196 -2.97 17.60 -8.21
N ASP A 197 -3.71 18.61 -7.71
CA ASP A 197 -3.15 19.90 -7.31
C ASP A 197 -2.21 19.74 -6.11
N ALA A 198 -2.64 19.00 -5.08
CA ALA A 198 -1.80 18.71 -3.92
C ALA A 198 -0.56 17.88 -4.31
N GLN A 199 -0.72 16.89 -5.17
CA GLN A 199 0.38 16.04 -5.65
C GLN A 199 1.37 16.82 -6.53
N SER A 200 0.87 17.68 -7.41
CA SER A 200 1.69 18.55 -8.25
C SER A 200 2.48 19.55 -7.42
N GLY A 201 1.86 20.12 -6.38
CA GLY A 201 2.53 20.99 -5.43
C GLY A 201 3.70 20.30 -4.71
N VAL A 202 3.47 19.08 -4.20
CA VAL A 202 4.54 18.28 -3.58
C VAL A 202 5.66 17.97 -4.59
N LYS A 203 5.33 17.57 -5.83
CA LYS A 203 6.33 17.31 -6.88
C LYS A 203 7.14 18.58 -7.19
N ALA A 204 6.49 19.74 -7.30
CA ALA A 204 7.15 21.02 -7.56
C ALA A 204 8.16 21.36 -6.45
N ILE A 205 7.82 21.06 -5.18
CA ILE A 205 8.73 21.24 -4.05
C ILE A 205 9.97 20.35 -4.16
N PHE A 206 9.80 19.06 -4.49
CA PHE A 206 10.91 18.13 -4.67
C PHE A 206 11.84 18.50 -5.84
N THR A 207 11.31 19.13 -6.88
CA THR A 207 12.06 19.50 -8.09
C THR A 207 12.63 20.91 -8.04
N ASP A 208 12.25 21.71 -7.04
CA ASP A 208 12.82 23.05 -6.82
C ASP A 208 14.21 22.94 -6.20
N LYS A 209 15.22 23.02 -7.06
CA LYS A 209 16.62 22.86 -6.64
C LYS A 209 17.04 23.94 -5.65
N ALA A 210 16.64 25.19 -5.86
CA ALA A 210 17.01 26.30 -4.97
C ALA A 210 16.47 26.06 -3.55
N TYR A 211 15.21 25.66 -3.45
CA TYR A 211 14.59 25.37 -2.16
C TYR A 211 15.17 24.10 -1.48
N THR A 212 15.43 23.05 -2.23
CA THR A 212 16.03 21.83 -1.67
C THR A 212 17.46 22.04 -1.23
N ASP A 213 18.25 22.87 -1.92
CA ASP A 213 19.61 23.24 -1.52
C ASP A 213 19.58 24.12 -0.23
N GLU A 214 18.66 25.10 -0.14
CA GLU A 214 18.43 25.89 1.08
C GLU A 214 18.11 24.98 2.30
N LEU A 215 17.16 24.06 2.14
CA LEU A 215 16.81 23.10 3.20
C LEU A 215 18.02 22.27 3.64
N LYS A 216 18.82 21.82 2.68
CA LYS A 216 20.02 21.04 2.96
C LYS A 216 21.07 21.84 3.74
N GLU A 217 21.29 23.13 3.43
CA GLU A 217 22.14 24.03 4.21
C GLU A 217 21.65 24.18 5.66
N MET A 218 20.34 24.06 5.88
CA MET A 218 19.73 24.07 7.21
C MET A 218 19.74 22.69 7.90
N GLY A 219 20.38 21.68 7.31
CA GLY A 219 20.43 20.32 7.83
C GLY A 219 19.09 19.58 7.68
N ILE A 220 18.31 19.88 6.65
CA ILE A 220 17.04 19.24 6.37
C ILE A 220 17.06 18.59 5.00
N ARG A 221 16.66 17.34 4.92
CA ARG A 221 16.55 16.57 3.68
C ARG A 221 15.10 16.15 3.41
N LEU A 222 14.60 16.48 2.24
CA LEU A 222 13.27 16.01 1.84
C LEU A 222 13.29 14.52 1.51
N SER A 223 12.23 13.83 1.91
CA SER A 223 11.95 12.45 1.55
C SER A 223 10.45 12.23 1.38
N SER A 224 10.07 11.11 0.81
CA SER A 224 8.67 10.76 0.56
C SER A 224 8.32 9.39 1.12
N ALA A 225 7.14 9.29 1.71
CA ALA A 225 6.55 8.04 2.15
C ALA A 225 5.68 7.37 1.06
N ASN A 226 5.90 7.63 -0.22
CA ASN A 226 5.14 7.07 -1.33
C ASN A 226 5.37 5.56 -1.49
N SER A 227 4.40 4.88 -2.12
CA SER A 227 4.43 3.41 -2.34
C SER A 227 5.58 2.93 -3.23
N ILE A 228 6.27 3.85 -3.93
CA ILE A 228 7.42 3.55 -4.78
C ILE A 228 8.71 3.29 -3.99
N ASN A 229 8.82 3.75 -2.74
CA ASN A 229 9.98 3.48 -1.88
C ASN A 229 10.07 1.97 -1.59
N TRP A 230 11.27 1.39 -1.75
CA TRP A 230 11.50 -0.03 -1.44
C TRP A 230 11.19 -0.37 0.01
N GLY A 231 11.48 0.54 0.95
CA GLY A 231 11.11 0.38 2.36
C GLY A 231 9.60 0.30 2.62
N ARG A 232 8.77 0.70 1.64
CA ARG A 232 7.32 0.50 1.63
C ARG A 232 6.90 -0.82 1.00
N LEU A 233 7.70 -1.36 0.08
CA LEU A 233 7.37 -2.58 -0.66
C LEU A 233 7.78 -3.83 0.11
N VAL A 234 9.03 -3.87 0.63
CA VAL A 234 9.58 -5.07 1.26
C VAL A 234 8.77 -5.60 2.45
N PRO A 235 8.17 -4.78 3.33
CA PRO A 235 7.34 -5.29 4.43
C PRO A 235 6.11 -6.05 3.96
N GLN A 236 5.62 -5.72 2.76
CA GLN A 236 4.43 -6.35 2.18
C GLN A 236 4.70 -7.78 1.67
N VAL A 237 5.95 -8.11 1.37
CA VAL A 237 6.32 -9.49 1.00
C VAL A 237 6.07 -10.46 2.18
N ALA A 238 6.33 -10.00 3.41
CA ALA A 238 6.25 -10.82 4.61
C ALA A 238 4.84 -11.34 4.90
N TYR A 239 3.79 -10.53 4.71
CA TYR A 239 2.45 -10.98 5.05
C TYR A 239 1.90 -12.05 4.10
N TYR A 240 2.42 -12.20 2.88
CA TYR A 240 2.05 -13.32 2.01
C TYR A 240 2.67 -14.64 2.45
N PHE A 241 3.93 -14.64 2.89
CA PHE A 241 4.51 -15.81 3.55
C PHE A 241 3.75 -16.15 4.84
N SER A 242 3.38 -15.14 5.63
CA SER A 242 2.59 -15.34 6.85
C SER A 242 1.22 -15.96 6.53
N ALA A 243 0.50 -15.42 5.53
CA ALA A 243 -0.79 -15.95 5.11
C ALA A 243 -0.71 -17.41 4.69
N TYR A 244 0.30 -17.78 3.89
CA TYR A 244 0.51 -19.16 3.48
C TYR A 244 0.77 -20.10 4.67
N CYS A 245 1.59 -19.66 5.63
CA CYS A 245 1.82 -20.42 6.86
C CYS A 245 0.53 -20.65 7.64
N ASP A 246 -0.32 -19.62 7.75
CA ASP A 246 -1.56 -19.69 8.51
C ASP A 246 -2.61 -20.53 7.77
N MET A 247 -2.73 -20.44 6.44
CA MET A 247 -3.55 -21.33 5.62
C MET A 247 -3.13 -22.80 5.77
N ALA A 248 -1.81 -23.06 5.75
CA ALA A 248 -1.30 -24.42 5.94
C ALA A 248 -1.51 -24.94 7.37
N ASN A 249 -1.44 -24.06 8.39
CA ASN A 249 -1.73 -24.42 9.78
C ASN A 249 -3.22 -24.73 10.00
N ALA A 250 -4.11 -24.00 9.34
CA ALA A 250 -5.55 -24.20 9.38
C ALA A 250 -6.04 -25.37 8.49
N GLY A 251 -5.17 -25.93 7.64
CA GLY A 251 -5.55 -26.98 6.70
C GLY A 251 -6.32 -26.48 5.47
N ALA A 252 -6.36 -25.15 5.24
CA ALA A 252 -6.97 -24.53 4.06
C ALA A 252 -6.16 -24.78 2.76
N VAL A 253 -4.88 -25.09 2.91
CA VAL A 253 -4.01 -25.58 1.83
C VAL A 253 -3.13 -26.72 2.37
N LYS A 254 -2.89 -27.73 1.57
CA LYS A 254 -1.86 -28.72 1.91
C LYS A 254 -0.50 -28.07 1.77
N PHE A 255 0.34 -28.20 2.80
CA PHE A 255 1.67 -27.61 2.78
C PHE A 255 2.50 -28.08 1.57
N GLY A 256 3.03 -27.14 0.82
CA GLY A 256 3.76 -27.36 -0.44
C GLY A 256 2.90 -27.19 -1.70
N ASP A 257 1.57 -27.22 -1.60
CA ASP A 257 0.68 -26.96 -2.73
C ASP A 257 0.59 -25.47 -3.02
N GLU A 258 0.31 -25.13 -4.27
CA GLU A 258 0.18 -23.74 -4.72
C GLU A 258 -1.15 -23.10 -4.29
N ILE A 259 -1.13 -21.78 -4.14
CA ILE A 259 -2.32 -20.96 -3.90
C ILE A 259 -2.50 -19.91 -5.00
N ASN A 260 -3.73 -19.43 -5.18
CA ASN A 260 -4.02 -18.20 -5.91
C ASN A 260 -4.03 -17.01 -4.96
N ILE A 261 -3.63 -15.84 -5.44
CA ILE A 261 -3.66 -14.59 -4.64
C ILE A 261 -4.45 -13.54 -5.40
N ALA A 262 -5.57 -13.08 -4.80
CA ALA A 262 -6.38 -11.99 -5.34
C ALA A 262 -6.17 -10.70 -4.56
N VAL A 263 -5.95 -9.59 -5.26
CA VAL A 263 -5.59 -8.31 -4.65
C VAL A 263 -6.38 -7.16 -5.25
N PRO A 264 -7.09 -6.36 -4.43
CA PRO A 264 -7.66 -5.10 -4.89
C PRO A 264 -6.51 -4.14 -5.20
N THR A 265 -6.38 -3.76 -6.46
CA THR A 265 -5.12 -3.19 -6.97
C THR A 265 -5.30 -1.76 -7.47
N GLY A 266 -4.53 -0.82 -6.89
CA GLY A 266 -4.33 0.53 -7.38
C GLY A 266 -2.88 0.71 -7.86
N ASN A 267 -1.99 1.21 -6.99
CA ASN A 267 -0.58 1.49 -7.31
C ASN A 267 0.32 0.25 -7.48
N PHE A 268 -0.23 -0.92 -7.62
CA PHE A 268 0.43 -2.21 -7.88
C PHE A 268 1.44 -2.68 -6.80
N GLY A 269 1.58 -1.96 -5.69
CA GLY A 269 2.57 -2.30 -4.64
C GLY A 269 2.25 -3.62 -3.94
N ASN A 270 1.00 -3.81 -3.54
CA ASN A 270 0.55 -4.98 -2.79
C ASN A 270 0.68 -6.27 -3.64
N ILE A 271 0.10 -6.29 -4.85
CA ILE A 271 0.17 -7.46 -5.73
C ILE A 271 1.60 -7.74 -6.23
N LEU A 272 2.42 -6.71 -6.41
CA LEU A 272 3.84 -6.86 -6.71
C LEU A 272 4.60 -7.52 -5.55
N ALA A 273 4.27 -7.19 -4.30
CA ALA A 273 4.86 -7.86 -3.14
C ALA A 273 4.50 -9.36 -3.12
N ALA A 274 3.29 -9.73 -3.51
CA ALA A 274 2.90 -11.13 -3.70
C ALA A 274 3.73 -11.80 -4.82
N TYR A 275 3.92 -11.11 -5.94
CA TYR A 275 4.75 -11.62 -7.04
C TYR A 275 6.22 -11.79 -6.61
N ILE A 276 6.77 -10.85 -5.84
CA ILE A 276 8.11 -11.00 -5.27
C ILE A 276 8.18 -12.18 -4.31
N ALA A 277 7.15 -12.44 -3.49
CA ALA A 277 7.09 -13.61 -2.63
C ALA A 277 7.18 -14.92 -3.46
N LYS A 278 6.48 -15.00 -4.61
CA LYS A 278 6.62 -16.12 -5.56
C LYS A 278 8.05 -16.25 -6.09
N LEU A 279 8.67 -15.15 -6.50
CA LEU A 279 10.07 -15.15 -6.98
C LEU A 279 11.05 -15.62 -5.90
N CYS A 280 10.71 -15.40 -4.63
CA CYS A 280 11.48 -15.90 -3.48
C CYS A 280 11.20 -17.38 -3.15
N GLY A 281 10.14 -17.99 -3.69
CA GLY A 281 9.85 -19.41 -3.47
C GLY A 281 8.52 -19.72 -2.79
N LEU A 282 7.66 -18.70 -2.55
CA LEU A 282 6.29 -18.94 -2.09
C LEU A 282 5.51 -19.70 -3.17
N PRO A 283 4.82 -20.83 -2.85
CA PRO A 283 4.05 -21.58 -3.83
C PRO A 283 2.81 -20.81 -4.27
N VAL A 284 2.90 -20.09 -5.38
CA VAL A 284 1.79 -19.32 -5.97
C VAL A 284 1.58 -19.71 -7.42
N LYS A 285 0.36 -20.11 -7.74
CA LYS A 285 -0.04 -20.46 -9.10
C LYS A 285 -0.35 -19.21 -9.92
N ARG A 286 -1.26 -18.36 -9.42
CA ARG A 286 -1.81 -17.22 -10.17
C ARG A 286 -2.06 -16.01 -9.29
N PHE A 287 -1.86 -14.82 -9.86
CA PHE A 287 -2.27 -13.56 -9.27
C PHE A 287 -3.53 -13.03 -9.96
N ILE A 288 -4.50 -12.58 -9.19
CA ILE A 288 -5.74 -11.99 -9.70
C ILE A 288 -5.72 -10.50 -9.37
N CYS A 289 -5.45 -9.69 -10.40
CA CYS A 289 -5.43 -8.23 -10.31
C CYS A 289 -6.86 -7.71 -10.44
N ALA A 290 -7.44 -7.27 -9.32
CA ALA A 290 -8.78 -6.75 -9.27
C ALA A 290 -8.77 -5.22 -9.36
N SER A 291 -9.50 -4.65 -10.32
CA SER A 291 -9.69 -3.20 -10.51
C SER A 291 -11.11 -2.79 -10.12
N ASN A 292 -11.31 -1.52 -9.75
CA ASN A 292 -12.63 -0.92 -9.74
C ASN A 292 -12.99 -0.35 -11.13
N LYS A 293 -13.94 0.58 -11.22
CA LYS A 293 -14.34 1.21 -12.47
C LYS A 293 -13.17 1.92 -13.20
N ASN A 294 -12.12 2.32 -12.47
CA ASN A 294 -10.86 2.81 -13.04
C ASN A 294 -9.97 1.60 -13.44
N ASN A 295 -10.39 0.87 -14.47
CA ASN A 295 -9.91 -0.46 -14.83
C ASN A 295 -8.67 -0.46 -15.75
N VAL A 296 -7.81 0.56 -15.68
CA VAL A 296 -6.62 0.68 -16.54
C VAL A 296 -5.71 -0.55 -16.49
N LEU A 297 -5.57 -1.17 -15.31
CA LEU A 297 -4.75 -2.38 -15.15
C LEU A 297 -5.41 -3.61 -15.79
N THR A 298 -6.72 -3.73 -15.70
CA THR A 298 -7.47 -4.81 -16.36
C THR A 298 -7.28 -4.75 -17.87
N ASP A 299 -7.50 -3.58 -18.47
CA ASP A 299 -7.34 -3.39 -19.91
C ASP A 299 -5.87 -3.62 -20.34
N PHE A 300 -4.91 -3.16 -19.53
CA PHE A 300 -3.48 -3.38 -19.81
C PHE A 300 -3.12 -4.88 -19.79
N ILE A 301 -3.52 -5.63 -18.78
CA ILE A 301 -3.21 -7.07 -18.69
C ILE A 301 -3.86 -7.84 -19.84
N GLN A 302 -5.07 -7.44 -20.28
CA GLN A 302 -5.79 -8.09 -21.38
C GLN A 302 -5.19 -7.75 -22.76
N SER A 303 -4.79 -6.49 -22.99
CA SER A 303 -4.42 -6.01 -24.31
C SER A 303 -2.91 -5.81 -24.53
N GLY A 304 -2.13 -5.71 -23.46
CA GLY A 304 -0.74 -5.27 -23.51
C GLY A 304 -0.57 -3.77 -23.72
N THR A 305 -1.65 -2.99 -23.78
CA THR A 305 -1.62 -1.53 -23.96
C THR A 305 -2.06 -0.82 -22.69
N TYR A 306 -1.16 -0.04 -22.11
CA TYR A 306 -1.47 0.85 -21.00
C TYR A 306 -1.86 2.23 -21.53
N ASP A 307 -3.07 2.69 -21.23
CA ASP A 307 -3.58 3.98 -21.67
C ASP A 307 -4.25 4.73 -20.52
N LYS A 308 -3.64 5.85 -20.09
CA LYS A 308 -4.18 6.74 -19.04
C LYS A 308 -5.15 7.80 -19.59
N ASN A 309 -5.26 7.93 -20.94
CA ASN A 309 -6.12 8.92 -21.60
C ASN A 309 -7.58 8.43 -21.60
N ARG A 310 -8.18 8.37 -20.41
CA ARG A 310 -9.52 7.89 -20.16
C ARG A 310 -10.20 8.71 -19.06
N PRO A 311 -11.54 8.65 -18.92
CA PRO A 311 -12.22 9.26 -17.80
C PRO A 311 -11.72 8.73 -16.45
N PHE A 312 -11.65 9.62 -15.47
CA PHE A 312 -11.39 9.28 -14.07
C PHE A 312 -12.73 9.23 -13.31
N TYR A 313 -12.94 8.19 -12.52
CA TYR A 313 -14.15 8.00 -11.75
C TYR A 313 -13.84 8.02 -10.25
N LEU A 314 -14.60 8.78 -9.49
CA LEU A 314 -14.63 8.67 -8.04
C LEU A 314 -15.53 7.50 -7.66
N THR A 315 -15.00 6.54 -6.92
CA THR A 315 -15.71 5.30 -6.57
C THR A 315 -15.81 5.11 -5.06
N THR A 316 -16.57 4.09 -4.64
CA THR A 316 -16.65 3.68 -3.24
C THR A 316 -15.36 3.01 -2.72
N SER A 317 -14.40 2.68 -3.60
CA SER A 317 -13.09 2.10 -3.27
C SER A 317 -11.93 3.05 -3.64
N PRO A 318 -11.79 4.21 -2.97
CA PRO A 318 -10.96 5.33 -3.43
C PRO A 318 -9.45 5.03 -3.48
N SER A 319 -8.96 4.04 -2.73
CA SER A 319 -7.53 3.65 -2.81
C SER A 319 -7.16 2.97 -4.13
N MET A 320 -8.16 2.58 -4.93
CA MET A 320 -8.01 2.00 -6.27
C MET A 320 -8.29 3.03 -7.39
N ASP A 321 -8.71 4.26 -7.05
CA ASP A 321 -8.98 5.33 -8.02
C ASP A 321 -7.67 5.88 -8.56
N ILE A 322 -7.16 5.27 -9.62
CA ILE A 322 -5.89 5.63 -10.25
C ILE A 322 -5.99 5.55 -11.79
N LEU A 323 -5.24 6.40 -12.46
CA LEU A 323 -4.95 6.30 -13.89
C LEU A 323 -3.49 5.91 -14.17
N ILE A 324 -2.60 6.10 -13.18
CA ILE A 324 -1.19 5.69 -13.25
C ILE A 324 -0.87 4.77 -12.08
N SER A 325 -0.51 3.54 -12.40
CA SER A 325 -0.13 2.51 -11.44
C SER A 325 1.38 2.45 -11.28
N SER A 326 1.90 3.12 -10.23
CA SER A 326 3.32 3.47 -10.12
C SER A 326 4.28 2.27 -10.01
N ASN A 327 3.89 1.17 -9.34
CA ASN A 327 4.78 0.02 -9.17
C ASN A 327 4.69 -1.00 -10.32
N LEU A 328 3.79 -0.81 -11.29
CA LEU A 328 3.73 -1.65 -12.49
C LEU A 328 5.07 -1.63 -13.25
N GLU A 329 5.77 -0.51 -13.21
CA GLU A 329 7.11 -0.37 -13.79
C GLU A 329 8.09 -1.45 -13.31
N ARG A 330 8.02 -1.83 -12.02
CA ARG A 330 8.86 -2.92 -11.49
C ARG A 330 8.50 -4.28 -12.09
N LEU A 331 7.22 -4.55 -12.30
CA LEU A 331 6.79 -5.78 -12.96
C LEU A 331 7.28 -5.84 -14.41
N LEU A 332 7.14 -4.74 -15.16
CA LEU A 332 7.63 -4.64 -16.54
C LEU A 332 9.13 -4.92 -16.61
N TYR A 333 9.90 -4.31 -15.70
CA TYR A 333 11.34 -4.53 -15.62
C TYR A 333 11.67 -6.00 -15.33
N LEU A 334 11.00 -6.64 -14.38
CA LEU A 334 11.25 -8.05 -14.03
C LEU A 334 10.90 -8.99 -15.18
N LEU A 335 9.75 -8.82 -15.80
CA LEU A 335 9.26 -9.70 -16.87
C LEU A 335 9.90 -9.46 -18.24
N SER A 336 10.52 -8.28 -18.46
CA SER A 336 11.33 -8.00 -19.65
C SER A 336 12.76 -8.57 -19.57
N GLY A 337 13.07 -9.38 -18.55
CA GLY A 337 14.43 -9.85 -18.30
C GLY A 337 15.36 -8.75 -17.78
N ARG A 338 14.82 -7.79 -17.04
CA ARG A 338 15.53 -6.63 -16.47
C ARG A 338 16.07 -5.68 -17.56
N ASN A 339 15.30 -5.47 -18.60
CA ASN A 339 15.64 -4.57 -19.71
C ASN A 339 15.28 -3.11 -19.36
N ASP A 340 16.24 -2.37 -18.82
CA ASP A 340 16.08 -0.98 -18.41
C ASP A 340 15.81 -0.02 -19.58
N ALA A 341 16.36 -0.31 -20.75
CA ALA A 341 16.14 0.50 -21.94
C ALA A 341 14.69 0.39 -22.43
N GLU A 342 14.11 -0.82 -22.43
CA GLU A 342 12.71 -1.07 -22.78
C GLU A 342 11.76 -0.35 -21.81
N VAL A 343 12.03 -0.45 -20.51
CA VAL A 343 11.23 0.22 -19.47
C VAL A 343 11.33 1.74 -19.58
N ARG A 344 12.51 2.30 -19.83
CA ARG A 344 12.66 3.75 -20.12
C ARG A 344 11.77 4.19 -21.28
N GLY A 345 11.75 3.39 -22.35
CA GLY A 345 10.91 3.65 -23.51
C GLY A 345 9.41 3.72 -23.16
N TYR A 346 8.92 2.75 -22.39
CA TYR A 346 7.52 2.73 -21.92
C TYR A 346 7.19 3.92 -21.04
N MET A 347 8.05 4.27 -20.10
CA MET A 347 7.80 5.40 -19.19
C MET A 347 7.89 6.74 -19.91
N ALA A 348 8.76 6.89 -20.91
CA ALA A 348 8.83 8.07 -21.77
C ALA A 348 7.56 8.23 -22.62
N ALA A 349 7.07 7.13 -23.21
CA ALA A 349 5.82 7.12 -23.98
C ALA A 349 4.61 7.46 -23.09
N LEU A 350 4.54 6.90 -21.87
CA LEU A 350 3.49 7.23 -20.91
C LEU A 350 3.50 8.71 -20.52
N ALA A 351 4.69 9.29 -20.35
CA ALA A 351 4.82 10.71 -20.01
C ALA A 351 4.41 11.61 -21.17
N LYS A 352 4.82 11.27 -22.39
CA LYS A 352 4.60 12.08 -23.58
C LYS A 352 3.19 11.90 -24.16
N ASP A 353 2.79 10.65 -24.39
CA ASP A 353 1.59 10.30 -25.17
C ASP A 353 0.44 9.79 -24.31
N GLY A 354 0.68 9.60 -22.99
CA GLY A 354 -0.28 9.05 -22.04
C GLY A 354 -0.51 7.54 -22.19
N LYS A 355 0.22 6.87 -23.08
CA LYS A 355 0.06 5.44 -23.35
C LYS A 355 1.34 4.78 -23.84
N TYR A 356 1.42 3.46 -23.68
CA TYR A 356 2.42 2.58 -24.29
C TYR A 356 1.83 1.20 -24.56
N THR A 357 2.45 0.45 -25.48
CA THR A 357 2.14 -0.96 -25.73
C THR A 357 3.41 -1.78 -25.51
N VAL A 358 3.31 -2.83 -24.71
CA VAL A 358 4.44 -3.74 -24.45
C VAL A 358 4.65 -4.72 -25.61
N SER A 359 5.86 -5.27 -25.72
CA SER A 359 6.16 -6.29 -26.73
C SER A 359 5.25 -7.51 -26.57
N PRO A 360 4.92 -8.25 -27.66
CA PRO A 360 4.09 -9.46 -27.57
C PRO A 360 4.69 -10.52 -26.64
N GLY A 361 6.02 -10.57 -26.50
CA GLY A 361 6.70 -11.46 -25.55
C GLY A 361 6.42 -11.09 -24.11
N LEU A 362 6.56 -9.81 -23.78
CA LEU A 362 6.29 -9.28 -22.44
C LEU A 362 4.80 -9.41 -22.08
N HIS A 363 3.90 -9.15 -23.03
CA HIS A 363 2.46 -9.34 -22.81
C HIS A 363 2.12 -10.81 -22.46
N ARG A 364 2.67 -11.78 -23.20
CA ARG A 364 2.49 -13.20 -22.85
C ARG A 364 3.05 -13.55 -21.47
N ALA A 365 4.19 -13.00 -21.09
CA ALA A 365 4.77 -13.22 -19.76
C ALA A 365 3.86 -12.65 -18.65
N ILE A 366 3.29 -11.45 -18.85
CA ILE A 366 2.30 -10.87 -17.92
C ILE A 366 1.06 -11.76 -17.83
N ALA A 367 0.49 -12.15 -18.98
CA ALA A 367 -0.71 -12.99 -19.03
C ALA A 367 -0.50 -14.39 -18.45
N ALA A 368 0.73 -14.91 -18.43
CA ALA A 368 1.08 -16.18 -17.79
C ALA A 368 1.02 -16.12 -16.26
N GLU A 369 1.31 -14.97 -15.66
CA GLU A 369 1.32 -14.79 -14.20
C GLU A 369 0.02 -14.21 -13.66
N PHE A 370 -0.62 -13.30 -14.39
CA PHE A 370 -1.73 -12.49 -13.92
C PHE A 370 -3.02 -12.79 -14.68
N ALA A 371 -4.09 -13.06 -13.93
CA ALA A 371 -5.47 -12.87 -14.37
C ALA A 371 -5.95 -11.49 -13.90
N CYS A 372 -7.00 -10.97 -14.50
CA CYS A 372 -7.53 -9.65 -14.16
C CYS A 372 -9.04 -9.56 -14.40
N GLY A 373 -9.64 -8.57 -13.77
CA GLY A 373 -11.02 -8.21 -13.94
C GLY A 373 -11.34 -6.91 -13.21
N PHE A 374 -12.57 -6.45 -13.32
CA PHE A 374 -13.03 -5.28 -12.57
C PHE A 374 -14.46 -5.46 -12.08
N ALA A 375 -14.80 -4.74 -11.01
CA ALA A 375 -16.17 -4.55 -10.55
C ALA A 375 -16.40 -3.06 -10.31
N ASP A 376 -17.55 -2.56 -10.76
CA ASP A 376 -18.01 -1.20 -10.45
C ASP A 376 -18.64 -1.13 -9.05
N ASP A 377 -19.11 0.07 -8.66
CA ASP A 377 -19.71 0.27 -7.35
C ASP A 377 -20.96 -0.60 -7.10
N ALA A 378 -21.73 -0.89 -8.15
CA ALA A 378 -22.91 -1.76 -8.03
C ALA A 378 -22.49 -3.23 -7.79
N GLY A 379 -21.50 -3.72 -8.52
CA GLY A 379 -20.93 -5.05 -8.32
C GLY A 379 -20.26 -5.20 -6.96
N ALA A 380 -19.54 -4.18 -6.49
CA ALA A 380 -18.97 -4.16 -5.16
C ALA A 380 -20.05 -4.18 -4.06
N ALA A 381 -21.09 -3.37 -4.18
CA ALA A 381 -22.20 -3.32 -3.22
C ALA A 381 -22.95 -4.67 -3.14
N GLU A 382 -23.28 -5.28 -4.29
CA GLU A 382 -23.89 -6.61 -4.32
C GLU A 382 -22.99 -7.67 -3.67
N THR A 383 -21.68 -7.58 -3.88
CA THR A 383 -20.72 -8.51 -3.28
C THR A 383 -20.65 -8.33 -1.76
N ILE A 384 -20.65 -7.07 -1.25
CA ILE A 384 -20.72 -6.80 0.20
C ILE A 384 -21.95 -7.46 0.80
N ARG A 385 -23.14 -7.18 0.24
CA ARG A 385 -24.41 -7.72 0.72
C ARG A 385 -24.41 -9.25 0.75
N ARG A 386 -24.11 -9.88 -0.37
CA ARG A 386 -24.11 -11.33 -0.53
C ARG A 386 -23.08 -12.02 0.38
N THR A 387 -21.86 -11.48 0.47
CA THR A 387 -20.82 -12.05 1.33
C THR A 387 -21.22 -11.97 2.80
N PHE A 388 -21.85 -10.89 3.23
CA PHE A 388 -22.36 -10.74 4.59
C PHE A 388 -23.52 -11.69 4.88
N GLU A 389 -24.52 -11.76 4.00
CA GLU A 389 -25.71 -12.62 4.17
C GLU A 389 -25.37 -14.11 4.16
N GLU A 390 -24.58 -14.55 3.16
CA GLU A 390 -24.31 -15.97 2.92
C GLU A 390 -23.11 -16.51 3.71
N ARG A 391 -22.07 -15.69 3.92
CA ARG A 391 -20.79 -16.13 4.50
C ARG A 391 -20.47 -15.49 5.85
N ARG A 392 -21.32 -14.59 6.32
CA ARG A 392 -21.12 -13.84 7.58
C ARG A 392 -19.82 -13.07 7.64
N TYR A 393 -19.31 -12.64 6.49
CA TYR A 393 -18.12 -11.82 6.40
C TYR A 393 -18.46 -10.44 5.84
N LEU A 394 -18.15 -9.39 6.60
CA LEU A 394 -18.38 -8.00 6.21
C LEU A 394 -17.14 -7.45 5.51
N ALA A 395 -17.20 -7.31 4.20
CA ALA A 395 -16.12 -6.75 3.39
C ALA A 395 -16.22 -5.21 3.29
N ASP A 396 -15.08 -4.53 3.22
CA ASP A 396 -15.02 -3.15 2.73
C ASP A 396 -15.15 -3.11 1.19
N PRO A 397 -15.43 -1.94 0.58
CA PRO A 397 -15.63 -1.86 -0.87
C PRO A 397 -14.43 -2.33 -1.71
N HIS A 398 -13.19 -2.15 -1.24
CA HIS A 398 -12.01 -2.62 -1.97
C HIS A 398 -11.92 -4.16 -1.95
N THR A 399 -12.11 -4.75 -0.78
CA THR A 399 -12.14 -6.20 -0.60
C THR A 399 -13.27 -6.83 -1.42
N ALA A 400 -14.44 -6.19 -1.46
CA ALA A 400 -15.58 -6.64 -2.24
C ALA A 400 -15.27 -6.69 -3.76
N VAL A 401 -14.54 -5.70 -4.28
CA VAL A 401 -14.05 -5.73 -5.67
C VAL A 401 -13.15 -6.95 -5.90
N ALA A 402 -12.23 -7.25 -4.97
CA ALA A 402 -11.34 -8.41 -5.12
C ALA A 402 -12.10 -9.73 -5.06
N ILE A 403 -13.08 -9.87 -4.16
CA ILE A 403 -13.96 -11.06 -4.07
C ILE A 403 -14.73 -11.23 -5.37
N ALA A 404 -15.39 -10.18 -5.88
CA ALA A 404 -16.17 -10.24 -7.11
C ALA A 404 -15.33 -10.69 -8.32
N VAL A 405 -14.13 -10.13 -8.46
CA VAL A 405 -13.21 -10.46 -9.57
C VAL A 405 -12.67 -11.87 -9.44
N TYR A 406 -12.31 -12.30 -8.22
CA TYR A 406 -11.86 -13.67 -7.99
C TYR A 406 -12.95 -14.70 -8.29
N GLU A 407 -14.18 -14.47 -7.85
CA GLU A 407 -15.31 -15.35 -8.14
C GLU A 407 -15.61 -15.43 -9.66
N ALA A 408 -15.51 -14.29 -10.37
CA ALA A 408 -15.65 -14.28 -11.82
C ALA A 408 -14.53 -15.09 -12.50
N TYR A 409 -13.30 -14.96 -12.04
CA TYR A 409 -12.16 -15.77 -12.49
C TYR A 409 -12.43 -17.27 -12.26
N LYS A 410 -12.81 -17.65 -11.05
CA LYS A 410 -13.11 -19.04 -10.68
C LYS A 410 -14.23 -19.65 -11.56
N ARG A 411 -15.30 -18.88 -11.80
CA ARG A 411 -16.41 -19.32 -12.68
C ARG A 411 -15.98 -19.48 -14.13
N SER A 412 -15.12 -18.60 -14.64
CA SER A 412 -14.72 -18.62 -16.05
C SER A 412 -13.66 -19.67 -16.37
N THR A 413 -12.81 -20.03 -15.40
CA THR A 413 -11.68 -20.95 -15.60
C THR A 413 -11.90 -22.33 -15.03
N GLY A 414 -12.81 -22.49 -14.06
CA GLY A 414 -12.96 -23.72 -13.28
C GLY A 414 -11.78 -23.99 -12.34
N ASP A 415 -10.91 -23.00 -12.08
CA ASP A 415 -9.74 -23.15 -11.20
C ASP A 415 -10.18 -23.31 -9.73
N LEU A 416 -9.89 -24.49 -9.16
CA LEU A 416 -10.21 -24.84 -7.77
C LEU A 416 -9.01 -24.72 -6.83
N THR A 417 -7.91 -24.15 -7.28
CA THR A 417 -6.73 -23.90 -6.42
C THR A 417 -7.14 -23.02 -5.23
N PRO A 418 -6.78 -23.41 -3.99
CA PRO A 418 -7.05 -22.59 -2.81
C PRO A 418 -6.58 -21.16 -3.01
N ALA A 419 -7.35 -20.19 -2.52
CA ALA A 419 -7.01 -18.79 -2.74
C ALA A 419 -6.99 -17.99 -1.44
N VAL A 420 -6.11 -16.99 -1.42
CA VAL A 420 -6.15 -15.92 -0.42
C VAL A 420 -6.49 -14.60 -1.11
N ILE A 421 -7.47 -13.89 -0.55
CA ILE A 421 -7.91 -12.57 -1.01
C ILE A 421 -7.45 -11.52 0.00
N ALA A 422 -6.71 -10.52 -0.46
CA ALA A 422 -6.22 -9.45 0.42
C ALA A 422 -7.37 -8.49 0.79
N SER A 423 -7.69 -8.39 2.07
CA SER A 423 -8.62 -7.41 2.64
C SER A 423 -7.83 -6.21 3.16
N THR A 424 -7.98 -5.07 2.49
CA THR A 424 -7.03 -3.96 2.58
C THR A 424 -7.47 -2.81 3.47
N ALA A 425 -8.72 -2.80 3.92
CA ALA A 425 -9.26 -1.77 4.82
C ALA A 425 -10.39 -2.32 5.69
N SER A 426 -10.59 -1.70 6.85
CA SER A 426 -11.73 -2.01 7.71
C SER A 426 -13.03 -1.48 7.10
N PRO A 427 -14.13 -2.24 7.13
CA PRO A 427 -15.45 -1.80 6.66
C PRO A 427 -15.95 -0.55 7.40
N PHE A 428 -15.55 -0.36 8.65
CA PHE A 428 -15.90 0.82 9.46
C PHE A 428 -15.35 2.15 8.91
N LYS A 429 -14.34 2.13 8.06
CA LYS A 429 -13.85 3.34 7.36
C LYS A 429 -14.76 3.79 6.22
N PHE A 430 -15.64 2.91 5.79
CA PHE A 430 -16.54 3.09 4.65
C PHE A 430 -17.98 2.78 5.05
N SER A 431 -18.36 3.05 6.31
CA SER A 431 -19.64 2.67 6.92
C SER A 431 -20.85 3.09 6.06
N ARG A 432 -20.83 4.30 5.50
CA ARG A 432 -21.90 4.79 4.61
C ARG A 432 -22.08 3.90 3.37
N SER A 433 -20.99 3.56 2.70
CA SER A 433 -21.02 2.71 1.50
C SER A 433 -21.42 1.28 1.83
N VAL A 434 -20.94 0.76 2.96
CA VAL A 434 -21.27 -0.60 3.42
C VAL A 434 -22.71 -0.71 3.84
N LEU A 435 -23.23 0.22 4.66
CA LEU A 435 -24.65 0.25 5.05
C LEU A 435 -25.56 0.37 3.82
N LYS A 436 -25.22 1.26 2.88
CA LYS A 436 -25.96 1.38 1.63
C LYS A 436 -26.00 0.07 0.85
N ALA A 437 -24.89 -0.67 0.81
CA ALA A 437 -24.81 -1.98 0.16
C ALA A 437 -25.69 -3.03 0.85
N LEU A 438 -25.83 -2.94 2.18
CA LEU A 438 -26.72 -3.81 2.98
C LEU A 438 -28.21 -3.39 2.88
N GLY A 439 -28.53 -2.28 2.21
CA GLY A 439 -29.90 -1.77 2.10
C GLY A 439 -30.39 -0.99 3.32
N GLU A 440 -29.44 -0.55 4.15
CA GLU A 440 -29.71 0.14 5.41
C GLU A 440 -29.78 1.67 5.25
N ASP A 441 -30.41 2.33 6.20
CA ASP A 441 -30.48 3.79 6.26
C ASP A 441 -29.08 4.40 6.46
N THR A 442 -28.74 5.36 5.64
CA THR A 442 -27.45 6.09 5.67
C THR A 442 -27.59 7.54 6.13
N SER A 443 -28.70 7.90 6.74
CA SER A 443 -28.88 9.21 7.39
C SER A 443 -28.08 9.30 8.70
N GLY A 444 -27.65 10.52 9.07
CA GLY A 444 -26.89 10.77 10.30
C GLY A 444 -25.42 11.09 10.04
N SER A 445 -24.69 11.33 11.13
CA SER A 445 -23.26 11.58 11.11
C SER A 445 -22.46 10.30 10.79
N GLU A 446 -21.20 10.43 10.40
CA GLU A 446 -20.33 9.26 10.16
C GLU A 446 -20.20 8.37 11.41
N PHE A 447 -20.24 8.94 12.62
CA PHE A 447 -20.20 8.16 13.85
C PHE A 447 -21.51 7.40 14.12
N ASP A 448 -22.68 7.98 13.79
CA ASP A 448 -23.96 7.25 13.85
C ASP A 448 -23.95 6.07 12.88
N LEU A 449 -23.33 6.23 11.72
CA LEU A 449 -23.21 5.15 10.73
C LEU A 449 -22.24 4.06 11.18
N ILE A 450 -21.15 4.41 11.84
CA ILE A 450 -20.21 3.45 12.44
C ILE A 450 -20.92 2.62 13.52
N ASP A 451 -21.67 3.27 14.42
CA ASP A 451 -22.42 2.58 15.48
C ASP A 451 -23.49 1.65 14.89
N ARG A 452 -24.27 2.14 13.91
CA ARG A 452 -25.27 1.32 13.21
C ARG A 452 -24.65 0.13 12.50
N LEU A 453 -23.49 0.31 11.87
CA LEU A 453 -22.78 -0.81 11.23
C LEU A 453 -22.32 -1.85 12.25
N ALA A 454 -21.87 -1.42 13.42
CA ALA A 454 -21.50 -2.31 14.52
C ALA A 454 -22.70 -3.11 15.02
N ASP A 455 -23.83 -2.45 15.24
CA ASP A 455 -25.07 -3.08 15.69
C ASP A 455 -25.57 -4.15 14.71
N ILE A 456 -25.56 -3.86 13.42
CA ILE A 456 -26.03 -4.78 12.36
C ILE A 456 -25.06 -5.95 12.18
N SER A 457 -23.75 -5.67 12.19
CA SER A 457 -22.74 -6.68 11.90
C SER A 457 -22.35 -7.53 13.10
N GLY A 458 -22.57 -7.02 14.32
CA GLY A 458 -22.06 -7.60 15.56
C GLY A 458 -20.53 -7.47 15.70
N LEU A 459 -19.87 -6.71 14.84
CA LEU A 459 -18.42 -6.51 14.88
C LEU A 459 -18.05 -5.37 15.83
N THR A 460 -16.90 -5.51 16.49
CA THR A 460 -16.36 -4.46 17.36
C THR A 460 -15.75 -3.35 16.52
N ILE A 461 -16.13 -2.10 16.80
CA ILE A 461 -15.52 -0.92 16.18
C ILE A 461 -14.04 -0.86 16.57
N PRO A 462 -13.10 -0.69 15.62
CA PRO A 462 -11.70 -0.48 15.96
C PRO A 462 -11.53 0.69 16.93
N SER A 463 -10.89 0.47 18.05
CA SER A 463 -10.81 1.45 19.16
C SER A 463 -10.28 2.82 18.74
N ARG A 464 -9.34 2.84 17.77
CA ARG A 464 -8.80 4.09 17.23
C ARG A 464 -9.77 4.84 16.32
N LEU A 465 -10.72 4.17 15.69
CA LEU A 465 -11.82 4.83 14.96
C LEU A 465 -12.89 5.34 15.93
N ALA A 466 -13.26 4.54 16.93
CA ALA A 466 -14.19 4.97 17.97
C ALA A 466 -13.68 6.21 18.71
N GLY A 467 -12.38 6.23 19.07
CA GLY A 467 -11.76 7.33 19.79
C GLY A 467 -11.70 8.67 19.04
N LEU A 468 -11.85 8.68 17.71
CA LEU A 468 -11.85 9.94 16.93
C LEU A 468 -12.98 10.89 17.34
N ARG A 469 -14.07 10.38 17.82
CA ARG A 469 -15.27 11.12 18.25
C ARG A 469 -14.95 12.14 19.38
N ASP A 470 -14.00 11.78 20.25
CA ASP A 470 -13.63 12.59 21.41
C ASP A 470 -12.34 13.40 21.20
N MET A 471 -11.72 13.30 20.04
CA MET A 471 -10.47 13.99 19.75
C MET A 471 -10.70 15.40 19.15
N ALA A 472 -10.05 16.40 19.73
CA ALA A 472 -10.05 17.74 19.16
C ALA A 472 -9.22 17.80 17.87
N GLU A 473 -9.76 18.46 16.86
CA GLU A 473 -9.02 18.73 15.63
C GLU A 473 -7.88 19.74 15.90
N ARG A 474 -6.66 19.36 15.60
CA ARG A 474 -5.46 20.20 15.74
C ARG A 474 -5.16 20.99 14.47
N PHE A 475 -5.55 20.49 13.32
CA PHE A 475 -5.17 21.01 12.02
C PHE A 475 -6.41 21.34 11.20
N THR A 476 -6.90 22.58 11.33
CA THR A 476 -8.10 23.08 10.65
C THR A 476 -7.79 24.01 9.48
N GLY A 477 -6.49 24.18 9.18
CA GLY A 477 -6.03 25.11 8.13
C GLY A 477 -6.32 24.61 6.72
N CYS A 478 -6.54 25.58 5.82
CA CYS A 478 -6.59 25.35 4.38
C CYS A 478 -5.74 26.41 3.68
N ILE A 479 -4.90 25.99 2.75
CA ILE A 479 -3.95 26.86 2.04
C ILE A 479 -4.14 26.78 0.52
N GLU A 480 -3.64 27.78 -0.20
CA GLU A 480 -3.48 27.70 -1.66
C GLU A 480 -2.29 26.80 -2.03
N PRO A 481 -2.28 26.14 -3.19
CA PRO A 481 -1.13 25.34 -3.65
C PRO A 481 0.19 26.12 -3.64
N ALA A 482 0.16 27.41 -3.95
CA ALA A 482 1.33 28.29 -3.93
C ALA A 482 1.96 28.48 -2.54
N ASP A 483 1.19 28.29 -1.47
CA ASP A 483 1.64 28.50 -0.08
C ASP A 483 2.30 27.25 0.55
N MET A 484 2.31 26.12 -0.14
CA MET A 484 2.79 24.85 0.42
C MET A 484 4.24 24.92 0.90
N LYS A 485 5.15 25.59 0.17
CA LYS A 485 6.56 25.78 0.59
C LYS A 485 6.63 26.58 1.89
N SER A 486 5.93 27.72 1.95
CA SER A 486 5.95 28.58 3.14
C SER A 486 5.37 27.87 4.38
N PHE A 487 4.39 26.98 4.17
CA PHE A 487 3.81 26.18 5.23
C PHE A 487 4.82 25.17 5.81
N ILE A 488 5.59 24.47 4.95
CA ILE A 488 6.66 23.57 5.37
C ILE A 488 7.72 24.34 6.14
N SER A 489 8.22 25.46 5.59
CA SER A 489 9.27 26.26 6.20
C SER A 489 8.89 26.78 7.59
N LYS A 490 7.64 27.20 7.79
CA LYS A 490 7.16 27.70 9.09
C LYS A 490 6.95 26.59 10.13
N GLY A 491 6.64 25.37 9.70
CA GLY A 491 6.21 24.31 10.61
C GLY A 491 7.24 23.22 10.88
N LEU A 492 8.05 22.81 9.89
CA LEU A 492 9.05 21.76 10.06
C LEU A 492 10.46 22.26 10.37
N ILE A 493 10.73 23.54 10.10
CA ILE A 493 12.06 24.15 10.21
C ILE A 493 12.28 24.83 11.58
N LYS A 494 11.24 25.03 12.37
CA LYS A 494 11.32 25.62 13.71
C LYS A 494 11.81 24.65 14.76
#